data_4e6e70b4039a672db6ec4abf27c24da1
#
_entry.id   4e6e70b4039a672db6ec4abf27c24da1
#
_cell.length_a   1.000
_cell.length_b   1.000
_cell.length_c   1.000
_cell.angle_alpha   90.00
_cell.angle_beta   90.00
_cell.angle_gamma   90.00
#
_symmetry.space_group_name_H-M   'P 1'
#
loop_
_entity.id
_entity.type
_entity.pdbx_description
1 polymer ?
#
loop_
_entity_poly.entity_id
_entity_poly.type
_entity_poly.pdbx_seq_one_letter_code
_entity_poly.pdbx_strand_id
1 'polypeptide(L)'
;SPATLDTLEDRHRASGGEHSDHRTEIEADSNTEREREEDALPIEVARRAEYIGFLHRAPFATEAYALGFVTGAREDCRIQDSHLRNVDVPILMLDNDFNRPDLDRYLTCFREVEPEIGVVGDARTPEEAHTFVDAARELKSDYPDATIIIVPKCREAIDIVANADIPGESLVLGYAMGRSNIKAWHFSDIANWRGHRVHLLGASPTKQWRVIQELTQPNLTADPPADIIGLDWNGPQGIAYKGESWSRDGWQDADFLSIRGTVRRSLREMRAFWEERGVWPAEGKTPIERLEPAVKEPDDPIWAANGGDLSDPDPLGSPDEWTELVDYEDEDGPYPI
;
A
#
# COMPACT_ATOMS: atom_id res chain seq x y z
N SER A 1 -55.35 -1.20 -35.00
CA SER A 1 -56.72 -1.08 -34.50
C SER A 1 -56.93 -1.92 -33.27
N PRO A 2 -57.70 -1.47 -32.37
CA PRO A 2 -57.43 -1.43 -30.92
C PRO A 2 -58.48 -2.22 -30.13
N ALA A 3 -58.32 -2.32 -28.84
CA ALA A 3 -59.38 -2.32 -27.80
C ALA A 3 -58.71 -2.64 -26.45
N THR A 4 -58.69 -1.72 -25.55
CA THR A 4 -59.66 -1.24 -24.55
C THR A 4 -59.90 -2.22 -23.40
N LEU A 5 -59.49 -1.74 -22.21
CA LEU A 5 -60.23 -1.54 -20.97
C LEU A 5 -61.05 -2.74 -20.42
N ASP A 6 -60.90 -3.08 -19.17
CA ASP A 6 -61.72 -2.57 -18.09
C ASP A 6 -61.32 -3.10 -16.71
N THR A 7 -61.26 -2.18 -15.78
CA THR A 7 -61.52 -2.13 -14.37
C THR A 7 -62.34 -3.24 -13.75
N LEU A 8 -62.01 -3.61 -12.51
CA LEU A 8 -62.99 -3.71 -11.44
C LEU A 8 -62.32 -3.70 -10.05
N GLU A 9 -62.78 -2.76 -9.32
CA GLU A 9 -62.66 -2.51 -7.89
C GLU A 9 -63.27 -3.62 -7.01
N ASP A 10 -62.75 -3.73 -5.86
CA ASP A 10 -63.41 -3.53 -4.54
C ASP A 10 -63.42 -4.71 -3.53
N ARG A 11 -63.03 -4.35 -2.29
CA ARG A 11 -63.51 -4.79 -0.97
C ARG A 11 -63.03 -6.12 -0.36
N HIS A 12 -62.34 -6.09 0.74
CA HIS A 12 -62.80 -5.98 2.12
C HIS A 12 -61.68 -6.17 3.12
N ARG A 13 -61.43 -5.18 3.95
CA ARG A 13 -61.60 -5.03 5.41
C ARG A 13 -61.12 -6.19 6.33
N ALA A 14 -60.10 -5.78 7.11
CA ALA A 14 -60.01 -5.86 8.58
C ALA A 14 -59.87 -7.20 9.26
N SER A 15 -58.72 -7.40 9.89
CA SER A 15 -58.69 -7.68 11.33
C SER A 15 -57.25 -7.53 11.84
N GLY A 16 -57.10 -6.89 12.98
CA GLY A 16 -55.87 -6.52 13.64
C GLY A 16 -55.21 -7.71 14.32
N GLY A 17 -53.96 -7.53 14.56
CA GLY A 17 -53.12 -8.42 15.37
C GLY A 17 -51.81 -7.69 15.62
N GLU A 18 -51.75 -6.96 16.72
CA GLU A 18 -50.51 -6.50 17.32
C GLU A 18 -49.64 -7.72 17.64
N HIS A 19 -48.47 -7.83 17.04
CA HIS A 19 -47.36 -8.61 17.59
C HIS A 19 -46.06 -7.83 17.47
N SER A 20 -45.74 -7.30 18.61
CA SER A 20 -44.48 -6.85 19.15
C SER A 20 -43.24 -7.06 18.29
N ASP A 21 -42.67 -5.93 17.84
CA ASP A 21 -41.28 -5.66 17.57
C ASP A 21 -40.41 -5.95 18.79
N HIS A 22 -39.81 -7.12 18.85
CA HIS A 22 -38.75 -7.43 19.82
C HIS A 22 -37.65 -8.37 19.27
N ARG A 23 -37.39 -8.34 17.96
CA ARG A 23 -36.41 -9.26 17.40
C ARG A 23 -35.28 -8.61 16.59
N THR A 24 -35.26 -7.29 16.47
CA THR A 24 -34.30 -6.56 15.62
C THR A 24 -33.16 -5.89 16.40
N GLU A 25 -33.22 -5.80 17.72
CA GLU A 25 -32.15 -5.18 18.53
C GLU A 25 -31.07 -6.17 19.03
N ILE A 26 -31.29 -7.47 18.94
CA ILE A 26 -30.29 -8.47 19.45
C ILE A 26 -29.30 -8.91 18.36
N GLU A 27 -29.63 -8.78 17.07
CA GLU A 27 -28.71 -9.17 15.99
C GLU A 27 -27.69 -8.07 15.62
N ALA A 28 -27.94 -6.81 15.90
CA ALA A 28 -27.02 -5.72 15.64
C ALA A 28 -25.88 -5.67 16.67
N ASP A 29 -26.12 -6.09 17.91
CA ASP A 29 -25.11 -6.05 18.98
C ASP A 29 -24.14 -7.24 18.90
N SER A 30 -24.59 -8.40 18.36
CA SER A 30 -23.75 -9.59 18.24
C SER A 30 -22.73 -9.51 17.10
N ASN A 31 -23.01 -8.73 16.06
CA ASN A 31 -22.05 -8.51 14.97
C ASN A 31 -20.94 -7.52 15.37
N THR A 32 -21.30 -6.48 16.15
CA THR A 32 -20.33 -5.50 16.65
C THR A 32 -19.41 -6.08 17.71
N GLU A 33 -19.86 -7.06 18.49
CA GLU A 33 -19.02 -7.78 19.45
C GLU A 33 -18.12 -8.82 18.77
N ARG A 34 -18.58 -9.51 17.72
CA ARG A 34 -17.75 -10.42 16.91
C ARG A 34 -16.65 -9.67 16.15
N GLU A 35 -16.95 -8.51 15.56
CA GLU A 35 -15.94 -7.69 14.90
C GLU A 35 -14.89 -7.13 15.88
N ARG A 36 -15.26 -6.92 17.16
CA ARG A 36 -14.33 -6.51 18.22
C ARG A 36 -13.51 -7.67 18.81
N GLU A 37 -14.04 -8.88 18.81
CA GLU A 37 -13.30 -10.07 19.27
C GLU A 37 -12.34 -10.62 18.21
N GLU A 38 -12.60 -10.44 16.90
CA GLU A 38 -11.67 -10.82 15.83
C GLU A 38 -10.41 -9.94 15.80
N ASP A 39 -10.47 -8.69 16.29
CA ASP A 39 -9.30 -7.81 16.44
C ASP A 39 -8.42 -8.14 17.67
N ALA A 40 -8.84 -9.03 18.54
CA ALA A 40 -8.20 -9.33 19.82
C ALA A 40 -7.39 -10.64 19.86
N LEU A 41 -6.99 -11.19 18.70
CA LEU A 41 -6.08 -12.33 18.66
C LEU A 41 -4.67 -11.93 19.10
N PRO A 42 -4.00 -12.79 19.89
CA PRO A 42 -2.73 -12.41 20.50
C PRO A 42 -1.67 -12.06 19.47
N ILE A 43 -1.09 -10.89 19.67
CA ILE A 43 -0.08 -10.18 18.88
C ILE A 43 1.25 -10.97 18.70
N GLU A 44 1.33 -12.22 19.13
CA GLU A 44 2.60 -12.95 19.27
C GLU A 44 3.31 -13.35 17.96
N VAL A 45 2.75 -13.10 16.77
CA VAL A 45 3.30 -13.66 15.54
C VAL A 45 3.57 -12.65 14.41
N ALA A 46 3.15 -11.41 14.52
CA ALA A 46 3.51 -10.42 13.50
C ALA A 46 4.99 -10.05 13.64
N ARG A 47 5.83 -10.56 12.76
CA ARG A 47 7.21 -10.08 12.65
C ARG A 47 7.18 -8.62 12.23
N ARG A 48 8.02 -7.82 12.87
CA ARG A 48 8.19 -6.42 12.51
C ARG A 48 8.72 -6.36 11.08
N ALA A 49 8.08 -5.54 10.24
CA ALA A 49 8.63 -5.24 8.93
C ALA A 49 9.97 -4.51 9.08
N GLU A 50 10.87 -4.68 8.14
CA GLU A 50 12.13 -3.95 8.12
C GLU A 50 11.88 -2.48 7.76
N TYR A 51 10.86 -2.22 6.92
CA TYR A 51 10.47 -0.87 6.52
C TYR A 51 9.00 -0.77 6.13
N ILE A 52 8.49 0.47 6.16
CA ILE A 52 7.19 0.83 5.59
C ILE A 52 7.39 2.02 4.65
N GLY A 53 7.01 1.84 3.39
CA GLY A 53 7.22 2.80 2.32
C GLY A 53 6.04 3.74 2.09
N PHE A 54 6.39 4.97 1.66
CA PHE A 54 5.47 5.92 1.08
C PHE A 54 6.17 6.58 -0.12
N LEU A 55 5.80 6.12 -1.32
CA LEU A 55 6.46 6.53 -2.56
C LEU A 55 5.72 7.71 -3.16
N HIS A 56 6.16 8.90 -2.81
CA HIS A 56 5.56 10.10 -3.33
C HIS A 56 6.55 11.25 -3.49
N ARG A 57 6.21 12.14 -4.42
CA ARG A 57 6.97 13.38 -4.68
C ARG A 57 6.84 14.36 -3.51
N ALA A 58 7.74 15.35 -3.47
CA ALA A 58 7.59 16.51 -2.59
C ALA A 58 6.21 17.20 -2.82
N PRO A 59 5.59 17.78 -1.79
CA PRO A 59 6.13 17.94 -0.43
C PRO A 59 5.84 16.75 0.51
N PHE A 60 5.09 15.76 0.08
CA PHE A 60 4.61 14.68 0.94
C PHE A 60 5.72 13.71 1.37
N ALA A 61 6.77 13.57 0.56
CA ALA A 61 7.94 12.78 0.93
C ALA A 61 8.55 13.25 2.26
N THR A 62 8.60 14.56 2.49
CA THR A 62 9.14 15.13 3.72
C THR A 62 8.28 14.78 4.94
N GLU A 63 6.94 14.81 4.77
CA GLU A 63 6.02 14.42 5.83
C GLU A 63 6.18 12.94 6.20
N ALA A 64 6.33 12.10 5.18
CA ALA A 64 6.53 10.67 5.35
C ALA A 64 7.87 10.37 6.05
N TYR A 65 8.95 10.98 5.58
CA TYR A 65 10.29 10.81 6.14
C TYR A 65 10.33 11.22 7.63
N ALA A 66 9.79 12.40 7.95
CA ALA A 66 9.72 12.89 9.33
C ALA A 66 8.93 11.96 10.28
N LEU A 67 8.05 11.13 9.74
CA LEU A 67 7.30 10.11 10.48
C LEU A 67 7.96 8.72 10.46
N GLY A 68 9.13 8.59 9.84
CA GLY A 68 9.91 7.34 9.82
C GLY A 68 9.55 6.38 8.66
N PHE A 69 8.77 6.83 7.67
CA PHE A 69 8.53 6.04 6.47
C PHE A 69 9.75 6.05 5.55
N VAL A 70 9.96 4.94 4.83
CA VAL A 70 10.89 4.91 3.71
C VAL A 70 10.28 5.73 2.57
N THR A 71 11.02 6.71 2.10
CA THR A 71 10.62 7.55 0.99
C THR A 71 11.17 7.04 -0.33
N GLY A 72 10.40 7.20 -1.39
CA GLY A 72 10.78 6.68 -2.69
C GLY A 72 10.10 7.40 -3.84
N ALA A 73 10.45 6.96 -5.03
CA ALA A 73 9.88 7.45 -6.27
C ALA A 73 9.74 6.31 -7.27
N ARG A 74 8.88 6.51 -8.26
CA ARG A 74 8.79 5.65 -9.43
C ARG A 74 9.78 6.14 -10.50
N GLU A 75 10.37 5.26 -11.28
CA GLU A 75 11.42 5.57 -12.25
C GLU A 75 11.03 6.61 -13.32
N ASP A 76 9.73 6.66 -13.67
CA ASP A 76 9.20 7.61 -14.64
C ASP A 76 9.10 9.04 -14.09
N CYS A 77 9.18 9.18 -12.77
CA CYS A 77 9.36 10.47 -12.15
C CYS A 77 10.73 10.99 -12.58
N ARG A 78 10.75 12.05 -13.38
CA ARG A 78 11.99 12.73 -13.77
C ARG A 78 12.71 13.19 -12.51
N ILE A 79 13.51 12.27 -11.95
CA ILE A 79 14.26 12.52 -10.70
C ILE A 79 15.15 13.75 -10.86
N GLN A 80 15.60 14.00 -12.09
CA GLN A 80 16.43 15.16 -12.43
C GLN A 80 15.68 16.48 -12.37
N ASP A 81 14.42 16.49 -12.73
CA ASP A 81 13.55 17.66 -12.71
C ASP A 81 12.61 17.66 -11.49
N SER A 82 12.72 16.62 -10.66
CA SER A 82 11.78 16.45 -9.56
C SER A 82 12.11 17.39 -8.41
N HIS A 83 11.05 17.90 -7.80
CA HIS A 83 11.15 18.63 -6.54
C HIS A 83 11.82 17.82 -5.42
N LEU A 84 11.99 16.50 -5.60
CA LEU A 84 12.75 15.64 -4.68
C LEU A 84 14.22 16.04 -4.57
N ARG A 85 14.81 16.64 -5.61
CA ARG A 85 16.17 17.21 -5.50
C ARG A 85 16.25 18.48 -4.66
N ASN A 86 15.14 19.18 -4.54
CA ASN A 86 15.05 20.41 -3.74
C ASN A 86 14.57 20.15 -2.30
N VAL A 87 14.35 18.88 -1.95
CA VAL A 87 13.93 18.45 -0.63
C VAL A 87 15.04 17.55 -0.13
N ASP A 88 15.62 17.87 1.02
CA ASP A 88 16.66 17.08 1.68
C ASP A 88 16.12 15.74 2.21
N VAL A 89 15.40 14.98 1.36
CA VAL A 89 14.82 13.68 1.68
C VAL A 89 15.41 12.66 0.72
N PRO A 90 16.03 11.59 1.22
CA PRO A 90 16.64 10.57 0.37
C PRO A 90 15.58 9.77 -0.41
N ILE A 91 15.94 9.34 -1.61
CA ILE A 91 15.16 8.35 -2.37
C ILE A 91 15.70 6.98 -1.99
N LEU A 92 15.03 6.34 -1.03
CA LEU A 92 15.46 5.06 -0.47
C LEU A 92 14.83 3.86 -1.19
N MET A 93 13.70 4.08 -1.86
CA MET A 93 13.00 3.05 -2.62
C MET A 93 12.73 3.54 -4.04
N LEU A 94 13.08 2.72 -5.02
CA LEU A 94 12.78 2.95 -6.43
C LEU A 94 11.79 1.91 -6.92
N ASP A 95 10.63 2.37 -7.40
CA ASP A 95 9.60 1.53 -8.00
C ASP A 95 9.66 1.60 -9.53
N ASN A 96 9.27 0.53 -10.20
CA ASN A 96 9.19 0.50 -11.65
C ASN A 96 7.92 1.19 -12.18
N ASP A 97 7.96 1.66 -13.42
CA ASP A 97 6.75 2.09 -14.13
C ASP A 97 5.98 0.86 -14.66
N PHE A 98 5.07 0.33 -13.84
CA PHE A 98 4.26 -0.82 -14.20
C PHE A 98 3.27 -0.57 -15.37
N ASN A 99 3.00 0.70 -15.71
CA ASN A 99 2.15 1.08 -16.85
C ASN A 99 2.92 1.05 -18.17
N ARG A 100 4.19 1.41 -18.14
CA ARG A 100 5.09 1.46 -19.30
C ARG A 100 6.45 0.89 -18.93
N PRO A 101 6.51 -0.42 -18.66
CA PRO A 101 7.73 -1.05 -18.17
C PRO A 101 8.87 -0.92 -19.19
N ASP A 102 10.02 -0.46 -18.71
CA ASP A 102 11.25 -0.30 -19.46
C ASP A 102 12.43 -0.66 -18.53
N LEU A 103 12.91 -1.89 -18.65
CA LEU A 103 13.93 -2.40 -17.75
C LEU A 103 15.27 -1.66 -17.88
N ASP A 104 15.64 -1.28 -19.09
CA ASP A 104 16.92 -0.56 -19.32
C ASP A 104 16.88 0.83 -18.68
N ARG A 105 15.74 1.52 -18.79
CA ARG A 105 15.51 2.80 -18.12
C ARG A 105 15.53 2.61 -16.60
N TYR A 106 14.86 1.58 -16.09
CA TYR A 106 14.85 1.28 -14.66
C TYR A 106 16.27 1.04 -14.13
N LEU A 107 17.05 0.18 -14.77
CA LEU A 107 18.43 -0.11 -14.37
C LEU A 107 19.34 1.14 -14.42
N THR A 108 19.13 1.99 -15.41
CA THR A 108 19.84 3.27 -15.49
C THR A 108 19.49 4.18 -14.31
N CYS A 109 18.18 4.30 -14.03
CA CYS A 109 17.68 5.11 -12.91
C CYS A 109 18.16 4.55 -11.56
N PHE A 110 18.15 3.24 -11.39
CA PHE A 110 18.62 2.58 -10.18
C PHE A 110 20.10 2.93 -9.90
N ARG A 111 20.96 2.85 -10.91
CA ARG A 111 22.38 3.21 -10.79
C ARG A 111 22.63 4.71 -10.51
N GLU A 112 21.72 5.58 -10.97
CA GLU A 112 21.80 7.02 -10.69
C GLU A 112 21.35 7.37 -9.27
N VAL A 113 20.39 6.63 -8.74
CA VAL A 113 19.77 6.90 -7.44
C VAL A 113 20.43 6.12 -6.32
N GLU A 114 20.91 4.90 -6.62
CA GLU A 114 21.48 3.94 -5.65
C GLU A 114 20.55 3.71 -4.45
N PRO A 115 19.28 3.34 -4.68
CA PRO A 115 18.31 3.17 -3.60
C PRO A 115 18.66 1.94 -2.74
N GLU A 116 18.21 1.94 -1.49
CA GLU A 116 18.31 0.77 -0.62
C GLU A 116 17.35 -0.36 -1.02
N ILE A 117 16.25 0.01 -1.69
CA ILE A 117 15.17 -0.90 -2.07
C ILE A 117 14.78 -0.65 -3.52
N GLY A 118 14.71 -1.71 -4.32
CA GLY A 118 14.29 -1.61 -5.71
C GLY A 118 13.20 -2.60 -6.08
N VAL A 119 12.11 -2.12 -6.70
CA VAL A 119 11.08 -2.95 -7.33
C VAL A 119 11.38 -3.02 -8.82
N VAL A 120 11.93 -4.15 -9.28
CA VAL A 120 12.47 -4.27 -10.64
C VAL A 120 11.37 -4.37 -11.69
N GLY A 121 10.28 -5.07 -11.39
CA GLY A 121 9.19 -5.18 -12.34
C GLY A 121 8.12 -6.20 -12.00
N ASP A 122 7.06 -6.16 -12.80
CA ASP A 122 5.89 -7.01 -12.76
C ASP A 122 6.07 -8.21 -13.71
N ALA A 123 6.41 -9.39 -13.18
CA ALA A 123 6.62 -10.63 -13.95
C ALA A 123 5.28 -11.29 -14.31
N ARG A 124 4.76 -10.97 -15.48
CA ARG A 124 3.47 -11.50 -16.01
C ARG A 124 3.61 -12.88 -16.63
N THR A 125 4.82 -13.24 -17.04
CA THR A 125 5.15 -14.54 -17.62
C THR A 125 6.41 -15.12 -16.98
N PRO A 126 6.65 -16.45 -17.10
CA PRO A 126 7.89 -17.06 -16.68
C PRO A 126 9.15 -16.44 -17.31
N GLU A 127 9.07 -16.05 -18.57
CA GLU A 127 10.17 -15.41 -19.31
C GLU A 127 10.51 -14.04 -18.72
N GLU A 128 9.51 -13.22 -18.39
CA GLU A 128 9.69 -11.94 -17.70
C GLU A 128 10.31 -12.17 -16.30
N ALA A 129 9.86 -13.21 -15.57
CA ALA A 129 10.43 -13.54 -14.28
C ALA A 129 11.94 -13.88 -14.38
N HIS A 130 12.35 -14.67 -15.36
CA HIS A 130 13.76 -14.94 -15.61
C HIS A 130 14.55 -13.67 -15.96
N THR A 131 13.99 -12.82 -16.83
CA THR A 131 14.60 -11.53 -17.20
C THR A 131 14.83 -10.65 -15.98
N PHE A 132 13.83 -10.52 -15.09
CA PHE A 132 13.98 -9.73 -13.87
C PHE A 132 14.91 -10.37 -12.84
N VAL A 133 14.97 -11.69 -12.76
CA VAL A 133 15.97 -12.39 -11.92
C VAL A 133 17.39 -12.13 -12.43
N ASP A 134 17.62 -12.11 -13.74
CA ASP A 134 18.94 -11.79 -14.29
C ASP A 134 19.32 -10.32 -14.00
N ALA A 135 18.39 -9.40 -14.14
CA ALA A 135 18.60 -8.00 -13.76
C ALA A 135 18.85 -7.83 -12.26
N ALA A 136 18.10 -8.54 -11.43
CA ALA A 136 18.31 -8.56 -9.97
C ALA A 136 19.69 -9.09 -9.59
N ARG A 137 20.18 -10.13 -10.29
CA ARG A 137 21.53 -10.69 -10.08
C ARG A 137 22.61 -9.65 -10.40
N GLU A 138 22.44 -8.90 -11.48
CA GLU A 138 23.34 -7.80 -11.84
C GLU A 138 23.33 -6.72 -10.75
N LEU A 139 22.15 -6.25 -10.34
CA LEU A 139 22.01 -5.26 -9.29
C LEU A 139 22.61 -5.72 -7.97
N LYS A 140 22.39 -6.96 -7.56
CA LYS A 140 22.96 -7.52 -6.32
C LYS A 140 24.48 -7.69 -6.38
N SER A 141 25.05 -7.84 -7.58
CA SER A 141 26.51 -7.85 -7.76
C SER A 141 27.12 -6.46 -7.51
N ASP A 142 26.45 -5.42 -7.97
CA ASP A 142 26.90 -4.03 -7.86
C ASP A 142 26.52 -3.40 -6.51
N TYR A 143 25.34 -3.77 -5.99
CA TYR A 143 24.73 -3.25 -4.76
C TYR A 143 24.30 -4.40 -3.84
N PRO A 144 25.26 -5.09 -3.18
CA PRO A 144 24.97 -6.33 -2.42
C PRO A 144 23.99 -6.12 -1.26
N ASP A 145 23.96 -4.93 -0.67
CA ASP A 145 23.09 -4.61 0.46
C ASP A 145 21.67 -4.15 0.04
N ALA A 146 21.44 -3.90 -1.25
CA ALA A 146 20.13 -3.47 -1.71
C ALA A 146 19.10 -4.60 -1.62
N THR A 147 17.92 -4.30 -1.12
CA THR A 147 16.75 -5.19 -1.14
C THR A 147 16.09 -5.14 -2.52
N ILE A 148 16.09 -6.26 -3.24
CA ILE A 148 15.50 -6.34 -4.59
C ILE A 148 14.18 -7.11 -4.55
N ILE A 149 13.13 -6.48 -5.06
CA ILE A 149 11.76 -6.97 -5.13
C ILE A 149 11.41 -7.25 -6.59
N ILE A 150 10.83 -8.43 -6.85
CA ILE A 150 10.18 -8.75 -8.12
C ILE A 150 8.72 -9.07 -7.81
N VAL A 151 7.79 -8.57 -8.62
CA VAL A 151 6.35 -8.70 -8.40
C VAL A 151 5.78 -9.77 -9.32
N PRO A 152 5.57 -11.01 -8.86
CA PRO A 152 4.92 -12.05 -9.66
C PRO A 152 3.49 -11.65 -10.04
N LYS A 153 3.11 -11.95 -11.28
CA LYS A 153 1.75 -11.79 -11.82
C LYS A 153 1.21 -13.09 -12.42
N CYS A 154 1.95 -14.18 -12.28
CA CYS A 154 1.53 -15.55 -12.57
C CYS A 154 2.13 -16.51 -11.54
N ARG A 155 1.55 -17.70 -11.43
CA ARG A 155 1.94 -18.68 -10.41
C ARG A 155 3.39 -19.15 -10.57
N GLU A 156 3.81 -19.41 -11.79
CA GLU A 156 5.14 -19.90 -12.12
C GLU A 156 6.23 -18.88 -11.76
N ALA A 157 5.93 -17.57 -11.88
CA ALA A 157 6.86 -16.51 -11.53
C ALA A 157 7.21 -16.51 -10.03
N ILE A 158 6.28 -16.93 -9.14
CA ILE A 158 6.58 -17.07 -7.71
C ILE A 158 7.74 -18.07 -7.52
N ASP A 159 7.63 -19.24 -8.11
CA ASP A 159 8.63 -20.30 -7.95
C ASP A 159 9.98 -19.90 -8.57
N ILE A 160 9.97 -19.24 -9.72
CA ILE A 160 11.19 -18.78 -10.39
C ILE A 160 11.92 -17.75 -9.52
N VAL A 161 11.21 -16.77 -8.99
CA VAL A 161 11.81 -15.71 -8.16
C VAL A 161 12.24 -16.25 -6.80
N ALA A 162 11.41 -17.06 -6.14
CA ALA A 162 11.70 -17.62 -4.83
C ALA A 162 12.90 -18.57 -4.81
N ASN A 163 13.14 -19.31 -5.90
CA ASN A 163 14.24 -20.25 -6.02
C ASN A 163 15.42 -19.68 -6.82
N ALA A 164 15.45 -18.38 -7.10
CA ALA A 164 16.54 -17.77 -7.83
C ALA A 164 17.86 -17.86 -7.05
N ASP A 165 18.89 -18.40 -7.70
CA ASP A 165 20.25 -18.38 -7.16
C ASP A 165 20.91 -17.04 -7.46
N ILE A 166 21.02 -16.20 -6.43
CA ILE A 166 21.62 -14.87 -6.50
C ILE A 166 22.61 -14.67 -5.36
N PRO A 167 23.61 -13.79 -5.52
CA PRO A 167 24.53 -13.44 -4.44
C PRO A 167 23.82 -12.78 -3.26
N GLY A 168 24.21 -13.15 -2.04
CA GLY A 168 23.72 -12.51 -0.82
C GLY A 168 22.35 -13.01 -0.36
N GLU A 169 21.49 -12.10 0.02
CA GLU A 169 20.13 -12.43 0.47
C GLU A 169 19.20 -12.77 -0.69
N SER A 170 18.25 -13.68 -0.44
CA SER A 170 17.22 -14.05 -1.40
C SER A 170 16.37 -12.85 -1.83
N LEU A 171 15.86 -12.92 -3.05
CA LEU A 171 14.92 -11.92 -3.58
C LEU A 171 13.66 -11.83 -2.72
N VAL A 172 13.04 -10.67 -2.76
CA VAL A 172 11.76 -10.41 -2.10
C VAL A 172 10.64 -10.54 -3.11
N LEU A 173 9.62 -11.31 -2.78
CA LEU A 173 8.41 -11.45 -3.57
C LEU A 173 7.47 -10.27 -3.31
N GLY A 174 7.10 -9.54 -4.34
CA GLY A 174 6.11 -8.48 -4.26
C GLY A 174 4.69 -9.02 -4.30
N TYR A 175 3.96 -8.99 -3.18
CA TYR A 175 2.56 -9.37 -3.09
C TYR A 175 1.68 -8.20 -3.51
N ALA A 176 1.25 -8.18 -4.77
CA ALA A 176 0.47 -7.08 -5.34
C ALA A 176 -0.98 -7.09 -4.83
N MET A 177 -1.38 -6.02 -4.15
CA MET A 177 -2.72 -5.80 -3.60
C MET A 177 -3.41 -4.57 -4.16
N GLY A 178 -2.63 -3.64 -4.71
CA GLY A 178 -3.10 -2.35 -5.18
C GLY A 178 -3.93 -2.40 -6.46
N ARG A 179 -3.95 -1.29 -7.18
CA ARG A 179 -4.73 -1.10 -8.41
C ARG A 179 -4.28 -1.92 -9.61
N SER A 180 -3.17 -2.64 -9.52
CA SER A 180 -2.74 -3.55 -10.59
C SER A 180 -3.91 -4.43 -11.04
N ASN A 181 -4.09 -4.55 -12.35
CA ASN A 181 -5.12 -5.41 -12.94
C ASN A 181 -4.98 -6.89 -12.53
N ILE A 182 -3.77 -7.31 -12.15
CA ILE A 182 -3.47 -8.66 -11.68
C ILE A 182 -2.99 -8.56 -10.24
N LYS A 183 -3.84 -8.98 -9.31
CA LYS A 183 -3.55 -9.05 -7.87
C LYS A 183 -3.07 -10.46 -7.51
N ALA A 184 -2.30 -10.60 -6.43
CA ALA A 184 -1.71 -11.86 -6.03
C ALA A 184 -2.74 -13.01 -5.91
N TRP A 185 -3.91 -12.74 -5.37
CA TRP A 185 -4.99 -13.74 -5.19
C TRP A 185 -5.74 -14.11 -6.48
N HIS A 186 -5.44 -13.48 -7.65
CA HIS A 186 -6.05 -13.87 -8.92
C HIS A 186 -5.38 -15.11 -9.53
N PHE A 187 -4.14 -15.43 -9.12
CA PHE A 187 -3.36 -16.50 -9.73
C PHE A 187 -2.68 -17.44 -8.73
N SER A 188 -2.81 -17.18 -7.44
CA SER A 188 -2.12 -17.95 -6.40
C SER A 188 -2.88 -17.93 -5.07
N ASP A 189 -2.66 -18.97 -4.27
CA ASP A 189 -3.14 -19.07 -2.90
C ASP A 189 -2.10 -18.52 -1.92
N ILE A 190 -2.52 -18.15 -0.71
CA ILE A 190 -1.63 -17.69 0.37
C ILE A 190 -0.49 -18.69 0.65
N ALA A 191 -0.77 -19.99 0.55
CA ALA A 191 0.23 -21.03 0.77
C ALA A 191 1.46 -20.89 -0.14
N ASN A 192 1.30 -20.33 -1.34
CA ASN A 192 2.39 -20.15 -2.29
C ASN A 192 3.39 -19.04 -1.89
N TRP A 193 3.03 -18.20 -0.94
CA TRP A 193 3.83 -17.09 -0.45
C TRP A 193 4.48 -17.36 0.89
N ARG A 194 3.99 -18.39 1.59
CA ARG A 194 4.53 -18.78 2.89
C ARG A 194 5.95 -19.35 2.74
N GLY A 195 6.79 -19.09 3.75
CA GLY A 195 8.19 -19.49 3.74
C GLY A 195 9.11 -18.60 2.91
N HIS A 196 8.57 -17.54 2.29
CA HIS A 196 9.36 -16.61 1.48
C HIS A 196 9.41 -15.22 2.13
N ARG A 197 10.37 -14.41 1.67
CA ARG A 197 10.47 -13.00 1.99
C ARG A 197 9.44 -12.25 1.13
N VAL A 198 8.57 -11.48 1.75
CA VAL A 198 7.43 -10.84 1.08
C VAL A 198 7.37 -9.35 1.39
N HIS A 199 7.13 -8.56 0.34
CA HIS A 199 6.75 -7.16 0.43
C HIS A 199 5.31 -6.99 -0.07
N LEU A 200 4.44 -6.32 0.70
CA LEU A 200 3.06 -6.06 0.29
C LEU A 200 2.96 -4.70 -0.41
N LEU A 201 2.50 -4.72 -1.67
CA LEU A 201 2.38 -3.53 -2.50
C LEU A 201 0.93 -3.04 -2.58
N GLY A 202 0.72 -1.82 -2.10
CA GLY A 202 -0.57 -1.15 -2.18
C GLY A 202 -1.62 -1.67 -1.21
N ALA A 203 -2.86 -1.24 -1.39
CA ALA A 203 -4.00 -1.44 -0.49
C ALA A 203 -3.88 -0.73 0.88
N SER A 204 -5.02 -0.53 1.55
CA SER A 204 -5.04 0.13 2.85
C SER A 204 -4.41 -0.73 3.95
N PRO A 205 -3.94 -0.12 5.05
CA PRO A 205 -3.35 -0.87 6.16
C PRO A 205 -4.26 -1.97 6.72
N THR A 206 -5.56 -1.75 6.78
CA THR A 206 -6.52 -2.77 7.23
C THR A 206 -6.56 -3.99 6.31
N LYS A 207 -6.48 -3.78 4.99
CA LYS A 207 -6.43 -4.88 4.01
C LYS A 207 -5.07 -5.60 4.06
N GLN A 208 -3.97 -4.84 4.15
CA GLN A 208 -2.63 -5.42 4.30
C GLN A 208 -2.52 -6.26 5.58
N TRP A 209 -3.09 -5.78 6.69
CA TRP A 209 -3.06 -6.51 7.96
C TRP A 209 -3.72 -7.89 7.86
N ARG A 210 -4.88 -8.01 7.20
CA ARG A 210 -5.53 -9.31 6.97
C ARG A 210 -4.61 -10.28 6.22
N VAL A 211 -3.95 -9.81 5.17
CA VAL A 211 -3.01 -10.63 4.40
C VAL A 211 -1.78 -10.99 5.24
N ILE A 212 -1.24 -10.07 6.05
CA ILE A 212 -0.14 -10.37 6.98
C ILE A 212 -0.54 -11.49 7.95
N GLN A 213 -1.74 -11.42 8.52
CA GLN A 213 -2.23 -12.47 9.43
C GLN A 213 -2.25 -13.83 8.72
N GLU A 214 -2.80 -13.92 7.53
CA GLU A 214 -2.86 -15.16 6.76
C GLU A 214 -1.48 -15.69 6.38
N LEU A 215 -0.54 -14.81 6.00
CA LEU A 215 0.81 -15.15 5.63
C LEU A 215 1.66 -15.62 6.82
N THR A 216 1.39 -15.09 8.02
CA THR A 216 2.25 -15.29 9.20
C THR A 216 1.67 -16.19 10.28
N GLN A 217 0.35 -16.39 10.30
CA GLN A 217 -0.28 -17.27 11.29
C GLN A 217 0.21 -18.72 11.17
N PRO A 218 0.39 -19.42 12.30
CA PRO A 218 0.59 -20.84 12.29
C PRO A 218 -0.56 -21.54 11.57
N ASN A 219 -0.27 -22.42 10.65
CA ASN A 219 -1.28 -23.25 9.98
C ASN A 219 -1.05 -24.73 10.29
N LEU A 220 -2.03 -25.57 9.95
CA LEU A 220 -1.93 -27.02 10.14
C LEU A 220 -1.01 -27.67 9.09
N THR A 221 -0.66 -26.96 8.02
CA THR A 221 0.36 -27.40 7.07
C THR A 221 1.74 -27.06 7.63
N ALA A 222 2.75 -27.85 7.31
CA ALA A 222 4.10 -27.66 7.81
C ALA A 222 4.81 -26.43 7.18
N ASP A 223 4.11 -25.62 6.38
CA ASP A 223 4.70 -24.47 5.69
C ASP A 223 5.08 -23.38 6.69
N PRO A 224 6.34 -22.91 6.69
CA PRO A 224 6.76 -21.85 7.58
C PRO A 224 6.00 -20.55 7.25
N PRO A 225 5.85 -19.64 8.22
CA PRO A 225 5.27 -18.33 7.96
C PRO A 225 6.12 -17.56 6.94
N ALA A 226 5.48 -16.65 6.21
CA ALA A 226 6.21 -15.69 5.38
C ALA A 226 6.99 -14.72 6.27
N ASP A 227 8.10 -14.22 5.73
CA ASP A 227 8.89 -13.15 6.34
C ASP A 227 8.48 -11.82 5.70
N ILE A 228 7.77 -10.97 6.45
CA ILE A 228 7.27 -9.69 5.94
C ILE A 228 8.41 -8.68 6.00
N ILE A 229 9.03 -8.41 4.85
CA ILE A 229 10.16 -7.50 4.74
C ILE A 229 9.70 -6.05 4.73
N GLY A 230 8.62 -5.74 4.00
CA GLY A 230 8.15 -4.38 3.88
C GLY A 230 6.73 -4.27 3.39
N LEU A 231 6.23 -3.05 3.47
CA LEU A 231 4.89 -2.65 3.03
C LEU A 231 4.99 -1.28 2.36
N ASP A 232 4.12 -0.99 1.41
CA ASP A 232 3.90 0.37 0.94
C ASP A 232 2.43 0.66 0.64
N TRP A 233 2.04 1.91 0.74
CA TRP A 233 0.73 2.38 0.31
C TRP A 233 0.68 3.90 0.14
N ASN A 234 0.33 4.35 -1.05
CA ASN A 234 0.28 5.76 -1.42
C ASN A 234 -1.15 6.35 -1.41
N GLY A 235 -2.14 5.59 -0.93
CA GLY A 235 -3.55 5.99 -0.90
C GLY A 235 -3.83 7.35 -0.26
N PRO A 236 -3.19 7.72 0.87
CA PRO A 236 -3.43 9.00 1.53
C PRO A 236 -3.30 10.22 0.63
N GLN A 237 -2.37 10.19 -0.31
CA GLN A 237 -2.16 11.29 -1.23
C GLN A 237 -3.36 11.51 -2.15
N GLY A 238 -3.81 10.45 -2.84
CA GLY A 238 -4.91 10.57 -3.79
C GLY A 238 -6.22 11.01 -3.15
N ILE A 239 -6.48 10.56 -1.93
CA ILE A 239 -7.71 10.90 -1.20
C ILE A 239 -7.64 12.27 -0.52
N ALA A 240 -6.47 12.76 -0.16
CA ALA A 240 -6.32 14.09 0.41
C ALA A 240 -6.87 15.21 -0.50
N TYR A 241 -6.80 15.02 -1.83
CA TYR A 241 -7.41 15.95 -2.80
C TYR A 241 -8.94 15.92 -2.79
N LYS A 242 -9.55 14.89 -2.20
CA LYS A 242 -11.01 14.81 -1.97
C LYS A 242 -11.42 15.37 -0.60
N GLY A 243 -10.46 15.90 0.18
CA GLY A 243 -10.72 16.40 1.53
C GLY A 243 -10.90 15.30 2.57
N GLU A 244 -10.36 14.11 2.32
CA GLU A 244 -10.49 12.96 3.24
C GLU A 244 -9.14 12.48 3.73
N SER A 245 -9.07 12.07 4.99
CA SER A 245 -7.91 11.43 5.61
C SER A 245 -8.24 10.00 5.99
N TRP A 246 -7.24 9.12 5.87
CA TRP A 246 -7.38 7.75 6.32
C TRP A 246 -7.24 7.63 7.84
N SER A 247 -8.09 6.79 8.43
CA SER A 247 -7.97 6.30 9.80
C SER A 247 -8.26 4.79 9.86
N ARG A 248 -8.08 4.16 11.01
CA ARG A 248 -8.44 2.75 11.24
C ARG A 248 -9.94 2.47 11.03
N ASP A 249 -10.78 3.48 11.24
CA ASP A 249 -12.23 3.41 11.09
C ASP A 249 -12.69 3.77 9.66
N GLY A 250 -11.75 3.88 8.72
CA GLY A 250 -12.00 4.27 7.33
C GLY A 250 -11.67 5.73 7.04
N TRP A 251 -12.19 6.22 5.92
CA TRP A 251 -11.97 7.59 5.48
C TRP A 251 -12.77 8.57 6.31
N GLN A 252 -12.12 9.66 6.72
CA GLN A 252 -12.66 10.70 7.58
C GLN A 252 -12.58 12.04 6.86
N ASP A 253 -13.65 12.85 7.01
CA ASP A 253 -13.68 14.23 6.52
C ASP A 253 -12.51 15.04 7.09
N ALA A 254 -11.81 15.73 6.22
CA ALA A 254 -10.64 16.55 6.49
C ALA A 254 -10.62 17.84 5.66
N ASP A 255 -11.74 18.26 5.11
CA ASP A 255 -11.88 19.48 4.28
C ASP A 255 -11.37 20.76 4.97
N PHE A 256 -11.30 20.74 6.29
CA PHE A 256 -10.77 21.83 7.10
C PHE A 256 -9.24 21.86 7.17
N LEU A 257 -8.56 20.88 6.64
CA LEU A 257 -7.10 20.80 6.59
C LEU A 257 -6.59 21.16 5.19
N SER A 258 -5.35 21.64 5.13
CA SER A 258 -4.64 21.66 3.86
C SER A 258 -4.36 20.23 3.37
N ILE A 259 -4.21 20.03 2.06
CA ILE A 259 -3.87 18.71 1.47
C ILE A 259 -2.68 18.08 2.19
N ARG A 260 -1.63 18.85 2.44
CA ARG A 260 -0.46 18.42 3.19
C ARG A 260 -0.80 18.00 4.62
N GLY A 261 -1.64 18.76 5.32
CA GLY A 261 -2.14 18.43 6.66
C GLY A 261 -2.95 17.14 6.66
N THR A 262 -3.75 16.92 5.63
CA THR A 262 -4.57 15.72 5.43
C THR A 262 -3.70 14.48 5.22
N VAL A 263 -2.67 14.57 4.36
CA VAL A 263 -1.71 13.49 4.17
C VAL A 263 -0.96 13.18 5.46
N ARG A 264 -0.46 14.21 6.17
CA ARG A 264 0.23 14.04 7.45
C ARG A 264 -0.65 13.34 8.48
N ARG A 265 -1.94 13.69 8.55
CA ARG A 265 -2.90 13.04 9.44
C ARG A 265 -3.04 11.56 9.11
N SER A 266 -3.22 11.23 7.85
CA SER A 266 -3.31 9.84 7.38
C SER A 266 -2.03 9.04 7.71
N LEU A 267 -0.86 9.63 7.48
CA LEU A 267 0.42 8.96 7.76
C LEU A 267 0.62 8.70 9.27
N ARG A 268 0.19 9.62 10.14
CA ARG A 268 0.21 9.40 11.60
C ARG A 268 -0.70 8.26 12.02
N GLU A 269 -1.91 8.20 11.46
CA GLU A 269 -2.84 7.11 11.71
C GLU A 269 -2.30 5.76 11.20
N MET A 270 -1.67 5.75 10.02
CA MET A 270 -1.01 4.55 9.49
C MET A 270 0.12 4.08 10.40
N ARG A 271 0.99 4.99 10.85
CA ARG A 271 2.07 4.66 11.77
C ARG A 271 1.52 4.09 13.08
N ALA A 272 0.56 4.76 13.72
CA ALA A 272 -0.08 4.29 14.94
C ALA A 272 -0.74 2.91 14.76
N PHE A 273 -1.38 2.68 13.62
CA PHE A 273 -1.98 1.40 13.27
C PHE A 273 -0.95 0.26 13.23
N TRP A 274 0.22 0.51 12.63
CA TRP A 274 1.27 -0.48 12.52
C TRP A 274 2.07 -0.68 13.81
N GLU A 275 2.29 0.40 14.60
CA GLU A 275 2.89 0.31 15.94
C GLU A 275 2.05 -0.56 16.88
N GLU A 276 0.74 -0.35 16.90
CA GLU A 276 -0.20 -1.12 17.72
C GLU A 276 -0.20 -2.62 17.37
N ARG A 277 0.01 -2.95 16.10
CA ARG A 277 0.06 -4.34 15.61
C ARG A 277 1.45 -4.97 15.64
N GLY A 278 2.45 -4.25 16.13
CA GLY A 278 3.83 -4.73 16.20
C GLY A 278 4.51 -4.91 14.83
N VAL A 279 3.95 -4.30 13.77
CA VAL A 279 4.49 -4.38 12.40
C VAL A 279 5.46 -3.25 12.10
N TRP A 280 5.29 -2.10 12.75
CA TRP A 280 6.20 -0.96 12.58
C TRP A 280 7.66 -1.36 12.84
N PRO A 281 8.64 -0.86 12.06
CA PRO A 281 10.05 -1.17 12.24
C PRO A 281 10.53 -0.98 13.67
N ALA A 282 11.54 -1.75 14.08
CA ALA A 282 12.12 -1.62 15.40
C ALA A 282 12.73 -0.23 15.62
N GLU A 283 12.84 0.19 16.87
CA GLU A 283 13.53 1.42 17.27
C GLU A 283 14.95 1.46 16.67
N GLY A 284 15.36 2.60 16.15
CA GLY A 284 16.63 2.78 15.47
C GLY A 284 16.70 2.22 14.04
N LYS A 285 15.60 1.68 13.51
CA LYS A 285 15.56 1.08 12.16
C LYS A 285 14.87 1.94 11.10
N THR A 286 14.08 2.94 11.50
CA THR A 286 13.48 3.85 10.53
C THR A 286 14.54 4.72 9.86
N PRO A 287 14.32 5.19 8.62
CA PRO A 287 15.32 5.99 7.90
C PRO A 287 15.77 7.22 8.68
N ILE A 288 14.84 7.95 9.29
CA ILE A 288 15.15 9.17 10.05
C ILE A 288 16.01 8.89 11.29
N GLU A 289 15.93 7.69 11.85
CA GLU A 289 16.74 7.28 13.01
C GLU A 289 18.13 6.76 12.63
N ARG A 290 18.25 6.10 11.43
CA ARG A 290 19.50 5.47 10.97
C ARG A 290 20.40 6.42 10.21
N LEU A 291 19.80 7.31 9.43
CA LEU A 291 20.54 8.25 8.61
C LEU A 291 20.81 9.49 9.46
N GLU A 292 22.07 9.92 9.51
CA GLU A 292 22.36 11.21 10.12
C GLU A 292 21.52 12.28 9.41
N PRO A 293 20.92 13.22 10.17
CA PRO A 293 20.02 14.19 9.60
C PRO A 293 20.76 15.14 8.66
N ALA A 294 20.86 14.76 7.39
CA ALA A 294 21.04 15.74 6.32
C ALA A 294 19.77 16.60 6.20
N VAL A 295 18.69 16.15 6.81
CA VAL A 295 17.40 16.82 6.88
C VAL A 295 17.44 17.80 8.01
N LYS A 296 17.47 19.09 7.70
CA LYS A 296 17.29 20.15 8.69
C LYS A 296 15.92 19.99 9.33
N GLU A 297 15.90 20.20 10.64
CA GLU A 297 14.66 20.14 11.42
C GLU A 297 13.54 21.03 10.83
N PRO A 298 12.26 20.72 11.14
CA PRO A 298 11.08 21.41 10.59
C PRO A 298 11.02 22.92 10.82
N ASP A 299 11.93 23.49 11.56
CA ASP A 299 12.06 24.95 11.78
C ASP A 299 12.75 25.68 10.62
N ASP A 300 13.12 24.96 9.55
CA ASP A 300 13.65 25.61 8.36
C ASP A 300 12.60 26.54 7.75
N PRO A 301 12.94 27.80 7.44
CA PRO A 301 12.04 28.80 6.85
C PRO A 301 11.34 28.34 5.58
N ILE A 302 11.88 27.33 4.83
CA ILE A 302 11.22 26.72 3.68
C ILE A 302 9.90 26.06 4.07
N TRP A 303 9.83 25.46 5.25
CA TRP A 303 8.60 24.89 5.81
C TRP A 303 7.57 25.96 6.19
N ALA A 304 8.05 27.09 6.72
CA ALA A 304 7.20 28.21 7.06
C ALA A 304 6.77 28.99 5.82
N ALA A 305 7.66 29.12 4.82
CA ALA A 305 7.37 29.85 3.59
C ALA A 305 6.37 29.14 2.68
N ASN A 306 6.35 27.79 2.68
CA ASN A 306 5.40 27.01 1.89
C ASN A 306 4.16 26.58 2.71
N GLY A 307 4.06 27.02 3.93
CA GLY A 307 2.99 26.63 4.87
C GLY A 307 1.67 27.36 4.71
N GLY A 308 1.28 27.75 3.51
CA GLY A 308 -0.04 28.36 3.38
C GLY A 308 -0.45 28.92 2.04
N ASP A 309 0.43 29.05 1.10
CA ASP A 309 0.04 29.55 -0.21
C ASP A 309 -0.17 28.38 -1.20
N LEU A 310 -1.36 27.83 -1.18
CA LEU A 310 -1.87 26.88 -2.18
C LEU A 310 -2.23 27.59 -3.51
N SER A 311 -1.95 28.89 -3.63
CA SER A 311 -2.17 29.66 -4.85
C SER A 311 -1.03 29.52 -5.86
N ASP A 312 0.05 28.84 -5.51
CA ASP A 312 1.10 28.52 -6.48
C ASP A 312 0.59 27.40 -7.40
N PRO A 313 0.53 27.64 -8.73
CA PRO A 313 0.03 26.67 -9.67
C PRO A 313 0.90 25.42 -9.60
N ASP A 314 0.33 24.42 -9.10
CA ASP A 314 0.65 23.02 -9.00
C ASP A 314 2.06 22.59 -9.49
N PRO A 315 3.05 22.51 -8.59
CA PRO A 315 4.32 21.87 -8.91
C PRO A 315 4.21 20.36 -9.09
N LEU A 316 3.01 19.80 -8.91
CA LEU A 316 2.76 18.36 -8.85
C LEU A 316 2.20 17.76 -10.16
N GLY A 317 2.06 18.54 -11.23
CA GLY A 317 1.47 18.11 -12.48
C GLY A 317 -0.02 18.47 -12.58
N SER A 318 -0.60 18.32 -13.76
CA SER A 318 -1.99 18.68 -13.99
C SER A 318 -2.93 17.72 -13.24
N PRO A 319 -4.12 18.20 -12.80
CA PRO A 319 -5.14 17.34 -12.23
C PRO A 319 -5.50 16.11 -13.09
N ASP A 320 -5.31 16.19 -14.39
CA ASP A 320 -5.59 15.12 -15.34
C ASP A 320 -4.62 13.93 -15.22
N GLU A 321 -3.36 14.17 -14.81
CA GLU A 321 -2.42 13.09 -14.51
C GLU A 321 -2.76 12.36 -13.20
N TRP A 322 -3.57 12.99 -12.34
CA TRP A 322 -3.97 12.48 -11.03
C TRP A 322 -5.33 11.80 -11.05
N THR A 323 -6.20 12.14 -12.00
CA THR A 323 -7.52 11.53 -12.16
C THR A 323 -7.42 10.04 -12.49
N GLU A 324 -6.38 9.59 -13.20
CA GLU A 324 -6.11 8.16 -13.37
C GLU A 324 -5.69 7.46 -12.07
N LEU A 325 -5.25 8.22 -11.05
CA LEU A 325 -4.89 7.70 -9.73
C LEU A 325 -6.07 7.70 -8.73
N VAL A 326 -7.18 8.37 -9.05
CA VAL A 326 -8.20 8.78 -8.06
C VAL A 326 -9.49 7.97 -8.11
N ASP A 327 -9.71 7.08 -9.09
CA ASP A 327 -10.83 6.15 -9.02
C ASP A 327 -10.62 5.08 -7.92
N TYR A 328 -10.60 5.56 -6.67
CA TYR A 328 -10.85 4.73 -5.50
C TYR A 328 -12.37 4.53 -5.34
N GLU A 329 -13.02 4.00 -6.32
CA GLU A 329 -14.24 3.28 -6.03
C GLU A 329 -13.81 1.99 -5.36
N ASP A 330 -14.16 1.88 -4.08
CA ASP A 330 -14.11 0.63 -3.34
C ASP A 330 -14.98 -0.38 -4.10
N GLU A 331 -14.38 -1.10 -5.03
CA GLU A 331 -14.93 -2.39 -5.42
C GLU A 331 -14.67 -3.34 -4.23
N ASP A 332 -15.42 -3.09 -3.16
CA ASP A 332 -15.57 -3.98 -2.04
C ASP A 332 -16.37 -5.23 -2.46
N GLY A 333 -15.74 -6.06 -3.25
CA GLY A 333 -16.08 -7.45 -3.29
C GLY A 333 -15.43 -8.12 -2.07
N PRO A 334 -16.14 -8.99 -1.33
CA PRO A 334 -15.51 -9.76 -0.27
C PRO A 334 -14.37 -10.57 -0.87
N TYR A 335 -13.20 -10.57 -0.21
CA TYR A 335 -12.13 -11.51 -0.52
C TYR A 335 -12.77 -12.91 -0.55
N PRO A 336 -12.55 -13.71 -1.59
CA PRO A 336 -12.91 -15.11 -1.51
C PRO A 336 -12.09 -15.73 -0.37
N ILE A 337 -12.80 -16.19 0.64
CA ILE A 337 -12.27 -16.98 1.78
C ILE A 337 -11.87 -18.35 1.26
#